data_feecee71d86b011134610ab24c9186c4
#
_entry.id   feecee71d86b011134610ab24c9186c4
#
_cell.length_a   1.000
_cell.length_b   1.000
_cell.length_c   1.000
_cell.angle_alpha   90.00
_cell.angle_beta   90.00
_cell.angle_gamma   90.00
#
_symmetry.space_group_name_H-M   'P 1'
#
loop_
_entity.id
_entity.type
_entity.pdbx_description
1 polymer ?
#
loop_
_entity_poly.entity_id
_entity_poly.type
_entity_poly.pdbx_seq_one_letter_code
_entity_poly.pdbx_strand_id
1 'polypeptide(L)'
;MKRILAILIAMLSLCGCLNEKDYAENAIDPSWIVGSWYESYDIYPYFVSDSGSTYTFNEDGSYLLEIYHADPDLEGSSDIYSYTISDGVVTTISSDGSTSYNIVRLDKSIMEWQKVGTEFSEGTLHTDYKRFNRKN
;
A
#
# COMPACT_ATOMS: atom_id res chain seq x y z
N MET A 1 -0.30 -6.27 -52.82
CA MET A 1 -1.42 -6.27 -51.84
C MET A 1 -1.23 -7.19 -50.66
N LYS A 2 -0.82 -8.46 -50.85
CA LYS A 2 -0.64 -9.39 -49.72
C LYS A 2 0.43 -8.96 -48.67
N ARG A 3 1.47 -8.26 -49.09
CA ARG A 3 2.54 -7.79 -48.20
C ARG A 3 2.14 -6.61 -47.30
N ILE A 4 1.24 -5.75 -47.79
CA ILE A 4 0.73 -4.59 -47.03
C ILE A 4 -0.24 -5.06 -45.93
N LEU A 5 -1.03 -6.09 -46.23
CA LEU A 5 -1.98 -6.65 -45.24
C LEU A 5 -1.27 -7.32 -44.07
N ALA A 6 -0.15 -8.02 -44.37
CA ALA A 6 0.68 -8.66 -43.32
C ALA A 6 1.34 -7.64 -42.38
N ILE A 7 1.78 -6.50 -42.91
CA ILE A 7 2.38 -5.41 -42.11
C ILE A 7 1.31 -4.74 -41.23
N LEU A 8 0.10 -4.56 -41.74
CA LEU A 8 -1.01 -3.95 -40.98
C LEU A 8 -1.45 -4.86 -39.80
N ILE A 9 -1.50 -6.18 -40.03
CA ILE A 9 -1.84 -7.15 -38.99
C ILE A 9 -0.73 -7.23 -37.93
N ALA A 10 0.54 -7.11 -38.33
CA ALA A 10 1.67 -7.08 -37.39
C ALA A 10 1.69 -5.82 -36.52
N MET A 11 1.29 -4.65 -37.08
CA MET A 11 1.16 -3.42 -36.29
C MET A 11 -0.01 -3.46 -35.30
N LEU A 12 -1.13 -4.07 -35.66
CA LEU A 12 -2.28 -4.23 -34.77
C LEU A 12 -1.98 -5.19 -33.60
N SER A 13 -1.19 -6.24 -33.85
CA SER A 13 -0.79 -7.17 -32.78
C SER A 13 0.24 -6.53 -31.82
N LEU A 14 1.09 -5.63 -32.30
CA LEU A 14 2.04 -4.90 -31.45
C LEU A 14 1.34 -3.90 -30.52
N CYS A 15 0.28 -3.23 -30.99
CA CYS A 15 -0.48 -2.31 -30.15
C CYS A 15 -1.28 -3.03 -29.04
N GLY A 16 -1.78 -4.25 -29.32
CA GLY A 16 -2.47 -5.07 -28.30
C GLY A 16 -1.53 -5.58 -27.20
N CYS A 17 -0.31 -5.95 -27.57
CA CYS A 17 0.71 -6.42 -26.63
C CYS A 17 1.25 -5.33 -25.70
N LEU A 18 1.28 -4.07 -26.13
CA LEU A 18 1.75 -2.96 -25.29
C LEU A 18 0.82 -2.67 -24.12
N ASN A 19 -0.49 -2.79 -24.31
CA ASN A 19 -1.47 -2.57 -23.26
C ASN A 19 -1.48 -3.68 -22.20
N GLU A 20 -1.26 -4.92 -22.59
CA GLU A 20 -1.17 -6.04 -21.64
C GLU A 20 0.13 -5.99 -20.82
N LYS A 21 1.23 -5.53 -21.40
CA LYS A 21 2.49 -5.36 -20.66
C LYS A 21 2.42 -4.27 -19.60
N ASP A 22 1.74 -3.17 -19.87
CA ASP A 22 1.61 -2.07 -18.90
C ASP A 22 0.85 -2.52 -17.65
N TYR A 23 -0.13 -3.40 -17.77
CA TYR A 23 -0.81 -3.98 -16.61
C TYR A 23 0.02 -5.02 -15.86
N ALA A 24 0.87 -5.76 -16.53
CA ALA A 24 1.75 -6.75 -15.91
C ALA A 24 2.99 -6.12 -15.24
N GLU A 25 3.49 -5.00 -15.76
CA GLU A 25 4.63 -4.27 -15.19
C GLU A 25 4.25 -3.48 -13.92
N ASN A 26 2.97 -3.25 -13.69
CA ASN A 26 2.46 -2.65 -12.46
C ASN A 26 2.16 -3.68 -11.36
N ALA A 27 2.56 -4.93 -11.53
CA ALA A 27 2.47 -5.92 -10.47
C ALA A 27 3.31 -5.46 -9.27
N ILE A 28 2.67 -5.31 -8.14
CA ILE A 28 3.32 -4.89 -6.90
C ILE A 28 4.26 -5.99 -6.44
N ASP A 29 5.54 -5.67 -6.31
CA ASP A 29 6.52 -6.57 -5.71
C ASP A 29 6.32 -6.58 -4.20
N PRO A 30 5.88 -7.70 -3.61
CA PRO A 30 5.60 -7.78 -2.19
C PRO A 30 6.83 -7.59 -1.30
N SER A 31 8.03 -7.81 -1.83
CA SER A 31 9.26 -7.59 -1.07
C SER A 31 9.51 -6.12 -0.72
N TRP A 32 8.92 -5.21 -1.47
CA TRP A 32 9.07 -3.78 -1.22
C TRP A 32 8.38 -3.28 0.05
N ILE A 33 7.45 -4.07 0.62
CA ILE A 33 6.84 -3.71 1.90
C ILE A 33 7.83 -3.81 3.06
N VAL A 34 8.83 -4.69 2.96
CA VAL A 34 9.83 -4.90 4.01
C VAL A 34 10.60 -3.62 4.30
N GLY A 35 10.68 -3.27 5.57
CA GLY A 35 11.30 -2.03 6.06
C GLY A 35 10.36 -1.22 6.93
N SER A 36 10.77 0.00 7.25
CA SER A 36 10.04 0.88 8.15
C SER A 36 9.27 1.94 7.38
N TRP A 37 8.03 2.13 7.77
CA TRP A 37 7.09 3.04 7.16
C TRP A 37 6.41 3.90 8.22
N TYR A 38 6.27 5.18 7.91
CA TYR A 38 5.56 6.13 8.73
C TYR A 38 4.16 6.36 8.16
N GLU A 39 3.12 6.07 8.94
CA GLU A 39 1.75 6.41 8.58
C GLU A 39 1.52 7.89 8.86
N SER A 40 1.32 8.66 7.78
CA SER A 40 0.98 10.07 7.87
C SER A 40 -0.51 10.23 8.11
N TYR A 41 -0.86 10.91 9.17
CA TYR A 41 -2.23 11.38 9.41
C TYR A 41 -2.51 12.73 8.73
N ASP A 42 -1.54 13.27 7.99
CA ASP A 42 -1.64 14.53 7.26
C ASP A 42 -2.44 14.38 5.96
N ILE A 43 -3.69 13.98 6.08
CA ILE A 43 -4.61 14.05 4.95
C ILE A 43 -5.50 15.29 5.18
N TYR A 44 -5.21 16.31 4.35
CA TYR A 44 -6.00 17.54 4.30
C TYR A 44 -7.52 17.25 4.37
N PRO A 45 -8.33 17.95 5.17
CA PRO A 45 -8.04 19.20 5.90
C PRO A 45 -7.76 19.04 7.40
N TYR A 46 -7.54 17.85 7.90
CA TYR A 46 -7.44 17.59 9.32
C TYR A 46 -5.98 17.41 9.74
N PHE A 47 -5.35 18.49 10.14
CA PHE A 47 -4.10 18.40 10.87
C PHE A 47 -4.35 17.81 12.26
N VAL A 48 -4.19 16.52 12.38
CA VAL A 48 -4.06 15.94 13.71
C VAL A 48 -2.58 16.06 14.09
N SER A 49 -2.35 16.97 15.02
CA SER A 49 -1.07 17.22 15.68
C SER A 49 -0.15 16.00 15.73
N ASP A 50 1.08 16.12 15.30
CA ASP A 50 2.33 15.36 15.53
C ASP A 50 2.22 13.92 16.11
N SER A 51 1.04 13.32 16.18
CA SER A 51 0.82 11.93 16.52
C SER A 51 1.00 11.08 15.27
N GLY A 52 1.57 9.92 15.39
CA GLY A 52 1.83 9.07 14.24
C GLY A 52 2.10 7.62 14.61
N SER A 53 2.19 6.81 13.59
CA SER A 53 2.49 5.39 13.71
C SER A 53 3.65 5.02 12.79
N THR A 54 4.56 4.21 13.30
CA THR A 54 5.61 3.58 12.50
C THR A 54 5.32 2.08 12.42
N TYR A 55 5.36 1.55 11.22
CA TYR A 55 5.23 0.14 10.92
C TYR A 55 6.57 -0.37 10.40
N THR A 56 7.14 -1.36 11.04
CA THR A 56 8.35 -2.03 10.56
C THR A 56 8.00 -3.45 10.16
N PHE A 57 7.94 -3.69 8.84
CA PHE A 57 7.61 -5.01 8.27
C PHE A 57 8.88 -5.83 8.10
N ASN A 58 8.84 -7.06 8.59
CA ASN A 58 9.92 -8.03 8.52
C ASN A 58 9.62 -9.11 7.45
N GLU A 59 10.66 -9.73 6.93
CA GLU A 59 10.54 -10.80 5.94
C GLU A 59 9.84 -12.06 6.46
N ASP A 60 9.81 -12.25 7.79
CA ASP A 60 9.20 -13.40 8.45
C ASP A 60 7.66 -13.31 8.57
N GLY A 61 7.05 -12.25 8.05
CA GLY A 61 5.61 -12.02 8.17
C GLY A 61 5.16 -11.37 9.47
N SER A 62 6.09 -10.85 10.26
CA SER A 62 5.79 -10.02 11.41
C SER A 62 5.95 -8.52 11.09
N TYR A 63 5.24 -7.67 11.82
CA TYR A 63 5.52 -6.24 11.83
C TYR A 63 5.40 -5.66 13.23
N LEU A 64 6.28 -4.70 13.51
CA LEU A 64 6.24 -3.89 14.72
C LEU A 64 5.42 -2.63 14.44
N LEU A 65 4.41 -2.38 15.25
CA LEU A 65 3.64 -1.14 15.23
C LEU A 65 3.99 -0.31 16.45
N GLU A 66 4.53 0.86 16.22
CA GLU A 66 4.86 1.84 17.25
C GLU A 66 3.96 3.06 17.08
N ILE A 67 3.17 3.35 18.09
CA ILE A 67 2.30 4.53 18.13
C ILE A 67 2.89 5.53 19.10
N TYR A 68 3.03 6.77 18.67
CA TYR A 68 3.47 7.86 19.51
C TYR A 68 2.49 9.03 19.45
N HIS A 69 2.43 9.74 20.56
CA HIS A 69 1.57 10.90 20.73
C HIS A 69 2.41 12.15 20.90
N ALA A 70 1.98 13.26 20.33
CA ALA A 70 2.62 14.57 20.56
C ALA A 70 2.42 15.07 21.99
N ASP A 71 1.30 14.67 22.62
CA ASP A 71 1.05 14.96 24.02
C ASP A 71 1.98 14.13 24.91
N PRO A 72 2.89 14.75 25.68
CA PRO A 72 3.82 14.03 26.54
C PRO A 72 3.13 13.30 27.71
N ASP A 73 1.87 13.61 28.01
CA ASP A 73 1.08 12.95 29.05
C ASP A 73 0.44 11.65 28.54
N LEU A 74 0.49 11.38 27.22
CA LEU A 74 0.02 10.15 26.60
C LEU A 74 1.20 9.22 26.30
N GLU A 75 1.19 8.05 26.91
CA GLU A 75 2.20 7.02 26.61
C GLU A 75 2.00 6.45 25.21
N GLY A 76 3.09 6.32 24.47
CA GLY A 76 3.12 5.56 23.23
C GLY A 76 2.96 4.06 23.48
N SER A 77 2.61 3.31 22.45
CA SER A 77 2.55 1.86 22.47
C SER A 77 3.46 1.22 21.44
N SER A 78 3.87 -0.01 21.71
CA SER A 78 4.71 -0.79 20.80
C SER A 78 4.25 -2.25 20.87
N ASP A 79 3.73 -2.76 19.77
CA ASP A 79 3.17 -4.10 19.67
C ASP A 79 3.63 -4.81 18.40
N ILE A 80 3.76 -6.14 18.47
CA ILE A 80 4.14 -6.99 17.35
C ILE A 80 2.89 -7.72 16.85
N TYR A 81 2.68 -7.64 15.54
CA TYR A 81 1.58 -8.26 14.81
C TYR A 81 2.10 -9.12 13.66
N SER A 82 1.21 -9.81 13.00
CA SER A 82 1.50 -10.58 11.79
C SER A 82 0.86 -9.97 10.57
N TYR A 83 1.42 -10.23 9.40
CA TYR A 83 0.81 -9.87 8.12
C TYR A 83 1.04 -10.95 7.08
N THR A 84 0.18 -10.96 6.09
CA THR A 84 0.34 -11.70 4.85
C THR A 84 0.14 -10.78 3.67
N ILE A 85 0.77 -11.09 2.56
CA ILE A 85 0.61 -10.35 1.31
C ILE A 85 0.42 -11.35 0.17
N SER A 86 -0.64 -11.19 -0.59
CA SER A 86 -0.99 -12.07 -1.71
C SER A 86 -1.85 -11.32 -2.71
N ASP A 87 -1.50 -11.40 -4.00
CA ASP A 87 -2.25 -10.79 -5.10
C ASP A 87 -2.57 -9.29 -4.91
N GLY A 88 -1.60 -8.53 -4.39
CA GLY A 88 -1.77 -7.11 -4.12
C GLY A 88 -2.65 -6.77 -2.92
N VAL A 89 -2.98 -7.76 -2.09
CA VAL A 89 -3.74 -7.59 -0.85
C VAL A 89 -2.83 -7.86 0.34
N VAL A 90 -2.73 -6.90 1.25
CA VAL A 90 -2.10 -7.09 2.55
C VAL A 90 -3.18 -7.35 3.59
N THR A 91 -2.99 -8.38 4.40
CA THR A 91 -3.86 -8.69 5.54
C THR A 91 -3.05 -8.56 6.82
N THR A 92 -3.48 -7.67 7.68
CA THR A 92 -2.91 -7.51 9.03
C THR A 92 -3.68 -8.34 10.04
N ILE A 93 -2.97 -8.99 10.93
CA ILE A 93 -3.52 -9.97 11.88
C ILE A 93 -3.12 -9.56 13.29
N SER A 94 -4.12 -9.40 14.15
CA SER A 94 -3.97 -9.12 15.57
C SER A 94 -4.76 -10.12 16.40
N SER A 95 -4.68 -10.02 17.73
CA SER A 95 -5.51 -10.82 18.65
C SER A 95 -7.01 -10.60 18.46
N ASP A 96 -7.40 -9.42 17.98
CA ASP A 96 -8.80 -9.03 17.79
C ASP A 96 -9.38 -9.41 16.41
N GLY A 97 -8.55 -9.96 15.53
CA GLY A 97 -8.96 -10.39 14.21
C GLY A 97 -8.01 -9.94 13.10
N SER A 98 -8.49 -9.96 11.87
CA SER A 98 -7.73 -9.59 10.69
C SER A 98 -8.44 -8.52 9.86
N THR A 99 -7.65 -7.68 9.20
CA THR A 99 -8.14 -6.65 8.29
C THR A 99 -7.34 -6.71 6.98
N SER A 100 -8.04 -6.69 5.86
CA SER A 100 -7.42 -6.77 4.54
C SER A 100 -7.52 -5.44 3.80
N TYR A 101 -6.45 -5.09 3.11
CA TYR A 101 -6.32 -3.87 2.32
C TYR A 101 -5.78 -4.18 0.93
N ASN A 102 -6.36 -3.56 -0.08
CA ASN A 102 -5.73 -3.52 -1.39
C ASN A 102 -4.54 -2.56 -1.35
N ILE A 103 -3.39 -3.00 -1.84
CA ILE A 103 -2.25 -2.11 -2.05
C ILE A 103 -2.51 -1.38 -3.36
N VAL A 104 -2.81 -0.08 -3.27
CA VAL A 104 -3.10 0.75 -4.45
C VAL A 104 -1.85 1.45 -4.98
N ARG A 105 -0.83 1.56 -4.13
CA ARG A 105 0.50 2.07 -4.49
C ARG A 105 1.56 1.47 -3.60
N LEU A 106 2.66 1.04 -4.20
CA LEU A 106 3.87 0.64 -3.48
C LEU A 106 5.08 0.92 -4.35
N ASP A 107 5.87 1.88 -3.94
CA ASP A 107 7.17 2.19 -4.51
C ASP A 107 8.23 2.34 -3.41
N LYS A 108 9.40 2.79 -3.75
CA LYS A 108 10.51 2.92 -2.78
C LYS A 108 10.25 3.94 -1.68
N SER A 109 9.31 4.85 -1.86
CA SER A 109 9.10 6.00 -0.99
C SER A 109 7.72 6.07 -0.39
N ILE A 110 6.70 5.60 -1.12
CA ILE A 110 5.28 5.75 -0.75
C ILE A 110 4.57 4.41 -0.88
N MET A 111 3.71 4.14 0.10
CA MET A 111 2.78 3.01 0.09
C MET A 111 1.38 3.52 0.45
N GLU A 112 0.39 3.07 -0.28
CA GLU A 112 -1.01 3.43 -0.06
C GLU A 112 -1.88 2.17 -0.04
N TRP A 113 -2.75 2.08 0.96
CA TRP A 113 -3.68 0.97 1.16
C TRP A 113 -5.13 1.46 1.17
N GLN A 114 -6.00 0.69 0.54
CA GLN A 114 -7.44 0.86 0.59
C GLN A 114 -8.08 -0.37 1.22
N LYS A 115 -8.83 -0.21 2.31
CA LYS A 115 -9.53 -1.32 2.95
C LYS A 115 -10.46 -2.02 1.97
N VAL A 116 -10.39 -3.35 1.92
CA VAL A 116 -11.22 -4.16 1.02
C VAL A 116 -12.70 -3.93 1.32
N GLY A 117 -13.49 -3.70 0.26
CA GLY A 117 -14.93 -3.45 0.36
C GLY A 117 -15.31 -2.01 0.68
N THR A 118 -14.34 -1.09 0.70
CA THR A 118 -14.59 0.35 0.89
C THR A 118 -14.21 1.15 -0.34
N GLU A 119 -14.83 2.31 -0.51
CA GLU A 119 -14.45 3.30 -1.53
C GLU A 119 -13.81 4.50 -0.85
N PHE A 120 -12.84 5.11 -1.53
CA PHE A 120 -12.24 6.34 -1.04
C PHE A 120 -13.29 7.46 -1.02
N SER A 121 -13.50 8.07 0.14
CA SER A 121 -14.28 9.29 0.30
C SER A 121 -13.55 10.25 1.22
N GLU A 122 -13.73 11.56 0.96
CA GLU A 122 -13.15 12.63 1.78
C GLU A 122 -13.67 12.61 3.22
N GLY A 123 -13.32 11.79 4.06
CA GLY A 123 -13.78 11.71 5.44
C GLY A 123 -13.63 10.33 6.07
N THR A 124 -13.28 9.32 5.25
CA THR A 124 -12.93 7.98 5.72
C THR A 124 -11.43 7.84 5.95
N LEU A 125 -10.88 8.77 6.70
CA LEU A 125 -9.46 8.85 6.96
C LEU A 125 -9.04 7.83 8.02
N HIS A 126 -7.87 7.24 7.86
CA HIS A 126 -7.14 6.38 8.79
C HIS A 126 -7.66 4.95 8.94
N THR A 127 -8.95 4.69 8.83
CA THR A 127 -9.48 3.33 8.97
C THR A 127 -9.56 2.60 7.64
N ASP A 128 -10.02 3.29 6.60
CA ASP A 128 -10.31 2.68 5.30
C ASP A 128 -9.24 2.98 4.25
N TYR A 129 -8.51 4.06 4.42
CA TYR A 129 -7.40 4.43 3.56
C TYR A 129 -6.17 4.82 4.39
N LYS A 130 -5.02 4.26 4.06
CA LYS A 130 -3.76 4.52 4.74
C LYS A 130 -2.70 4.94 3.74
N ARG A 131 -1.95 5.96 4.09
CA ARG A 131 -0.79 6.40 3.34
C ARG A 131 0.45 6.38 4.22
N PHE A 132 1.49 5.77 3.68
CA PHE A 132 2.75 5.61 4.37
C PHE A 132 3.88 6.25 3.57
N ASN A 133 4.81 6.84 4.27
CA ASN A 133 6.08 7.27 3.74
C ASN A 133 7.19 6.36 4.29
N ARG A 134 8.15 5.98 3.43
CA ARG A 134 9.28 5.18 3.89
C ARG A 134 10.11 5.99 4.87
N LYS A 135 10.45 5.35 5.96
CA LYS A 135 11.34 5.90 6.98
C LYS A 135 12.78 5.51 6.62
N ASN A 136 13.63 6.50 6.49
CA ASN A 136 15.05 6.31 6.21
C ASN A 136 15.84 6.04 7.51
#